data_4b9fcfbd30f78bf94e88c7dd501bad25
#
_entry.id   4b9fcfbd30f78bf94e88c7dd501bad25
#
_cell.length_a   1.000
_cell.length_b   1.000
_cell.length_c   1.000
_cell.angle_alpha   90.00
_cell.angle_beta   90.00
_cell.angle_gamma   90.00
#
_symmetry.space_group_name_H-M   'P 1'
#
loop_
_entity.id
_entity.type
_entity.pdbx_description
1 polymer ?
#
loop_
_entity_poly.entity_id
_entity_poly.type
_entity_poly.pdbx_seq_one_letter_code
_entity_poly.pdbx_strand_id
1 'polypeptide(L)'
;AKDLDSVKKYLSELSGRRHYVYGGICIISPNGKIAKKLVTTEVFMKRISTKELGTDDILNEGIDKAGGYAIQGFGSILVKKIKGSFSNVVGLSLFDVFNLLIGLGWEKSK
;
A
#
# COMPACT_ATOMS: atom_id res chain seq x y z
N ALA A 1 7.69 -9.56 4.25
CA ALA A 1 9.07 -10.06 4.10
C ALA A 1 9.76 -10.08 5.46
N LYS A 2 10.44 -11.17 5.78
CA LYS A 2 11.08 -11.35 7.10
C LYS A 2 12.57 -11.02 7.08
N ASP A 3 13.20 -11.14 5.94
CA ASP A 3 14.66 -10.95 5.79
C ASP A 3 14.99 -10.40 4.41
N LEU A 4 16.29 -10.11 4.20
CA LEU A 4 16.75 -9.52 2.95
C LEU A 4 16.55 -10.44 1.74
N ASP A 5 16.67 -11.74 1.91
CA ASP A 5 16.47 -12.69 0.80
C ASP A 5 15.01 -12.72 0.38
N SER A 6 14.07 -12.67 1.33
CA SER A 6 12.64 -12.57 1.04
C SER A 6 12.30 -11.27 0.32
N VAL A 7 12.92 -10.15 0.73
CA VAL A 7 12.73 -8.86 0.06
C VAL A 7 13.19 -8.93 -1.40
N LYS A 8 14.38 -9.46 -1.65
CA LYS A 8 14.90 -9.65 -3.01
C LYS A 8 13.97 -10.50 -3.86
N LYS A 9 13.46 -11.59 -3.29
CA LYS A 9 12.54 -12.49 -3.98
C LYS A 9 11.26 -11.76 -4.38
N TYR A 10 10.63 -11.06 -3.45
CA TYR A 10 9.39 -10.33 -3.72
C TYR A 10 9.60 -9.25 -4.76
N LEU A 11 10.66 -8.45 -4.65
CA LEU A 11 10.95 -7.40 -5.62
C LEU A 11 11.23 -7.97 -7.01
N SER A 12 11.92 -9.11 -7.09
CA SER A 12 12.17 -9.79 -8.36
C SER A 12 10.86 -10.24 -9.01
N GLU A 13 9.91 -10.72 -8.23
CA GLU A 13 8.61 -11.14 -8.73
C GLU A 13 7.76 -9.96 -9.20
N LEU A 14 7.89 -8.79 -8.54
CA LEU A 14 7.12 -7.59 -8.88
C LEU A 14 7.76 -6.78 -10.01
N SER A 15 9.03 -6.99 -10.31
CA SER A 15 9.80 -6.21 -11.28
C SER A 15 9.13 -6.13 -12.65
N GLY A 16 8.92 -4.92 -13.14
CA GLY A 16 8.34 -4.68 -14.47
C GLY A 16 6.88 -5.10 -14.60
N ARG A 17 6.20 -5.38 -13.49
CA ARG A 17 4.84 -5.90 -13.49
C ARG A 17 3.90 -4.98 -12.72
N ARG A 18 2.61 -5.22 -12.94
CA ARG A 18 1.52 -4.62 -12.16
C ARG A 18 1.12 -5.60 -11.06
N HIS A 19 0.88 -5.06 -9.87
CA HIS A 19 0.26 -5.84 -8.80
C HIS A 19 -0.85 -5.03 -8.12
N TYR A 20 -1.64 -5.70 -7.30
CA TYR A 20 -2.78 -5.08 -6.63
C TYR A 20 -2.53 -5.02 -5.13
N VAL A 21 -2.92 -3.90 -4.53
CA VAL A 21 -2.93 -3.75 -3.07
C VAL A 21 -4.38 -3.66 -2.63
N TYR A 22 -4.78 -4.54 -1.74
CA TYR A 22 -6.14 -4.61 -1.21
C TYR A 22 -6.17 -4.09 0.21
N GLY A 23 -7.10 -3.19 0.49
CA GLY A 23 -7.31 -2.68 1.84
C GLY A 23 -8.77 -2.83 2.24
N GLY A 24 -9.02 -3.48 3.37
CA GLY A 24 -10.37 -3.61 3.93
C GLY A 24 -10.63 -2.50 4.95
N ILE A 25 -11.81 -1.89 4.88
CA ILE A 25 -12.24 -0.87 5.84
C ILE A 25 -13.54 -1.32 6.46
N CYS A 26 -13.64 -1.22 7.80
CA CYS A 26 -14.87 -1.47 8.52
C CYS A 26 -15.02 -0.38 9.58
N ILE A 27 -16.12 0.36 9.52
CA ILE A 27 -16.42 1.44 10.48
C ILE A 27 -17.73 1.10 11.18
N ILE A 28 -17.72 1.19 12.51
CA ILE A 28 -18.90 0.96 13.34
C ILE A 28 -19.21 2.26 14.07
N SER A 29 -20.41 2.79 13.85
CA SER A 29 -20.85 4.00 14.56
C SER A 29 -21.34 3.68 15.97
N PRO A 30 -21.41 4.67 16.87
CA PRO A 30 -21.88 4.46 18.24
C PRO A 30 -23.30 3.88 18.32
N ASN A 31 -24.15 4.11 17.31
CA ASN A 31 -25.51 3.58 17.26
C ASN A 31 -25.60 2.21 16.58
N GLY A 32 -24.47 1.53 16.34
CA GLY A 32 -24.40 0.19 15.80
C GLY A 32 -24.47 0.07 14.28
N LYS A 33 -24.48 1.18 13.54
CA LYS A 33 -24.41 1.13 12.08
C LYS A 33 -23.00 0.70 11.63
N ILE A 34 -22.94 -0.14 10.61
CA ILE A 34 -21.69 -0.67 10.08
C ILE A 34 -21.54 -0.26 8.62
N ALA A 35 -20.36 0.25 8.26
CA ALA A 35 -19.98 0.51 6.88
C ALA A 35 -18.70 -0.26 6.56
N LYS A 36 -18.68 -0.96 5.43
CA LYS A 36 -17.54 -1.77 4.99
C LYS A 36 -17.19 -1.43 3.55
N LYS A 37 -15.90 -1.49 3.23
CA LYS A 37 -15.44 -1.34 1.86
C LYS A 37 -14.13 -2.10 1.65
N LEU A 38 -13.98 -2.72 0.48
CA LEU A 38 -12.72 -3.25 -0.02
C LEU A 38 -12.17 -2.24 -1.02
N VAL A 39 -10.96 -1.75 -0.77
CA VAL A 39 -10.28 -0.80 -1.66
C VAL A 39 -9.18 -1.54 -2.41
N THR A 40 -9.19 -1.44 -3.73
CA THR A 40 -8.18 -2.05 -4.59
C THR A 40 -7.39 -0.96 -5.29
N THR A 41 -6.07 -1.04 -5.21
CA THR A 41 -5.17 -0.10 -5.87
C THR A 41 -4.19 -0.87 -6.74
N GLU A 42 -4.00 -0.42 -7.99
CA GLU A 42 -3.02 -1.01 -8.89
C GLU A 42 -1.70 -0.26 -8.76
N VAL A 43 -0.62 -1.02 -8.61
CA VAL A 43 0.73 -0.48 -8.53
C VAL A 43 1.55 -1.05 -9.68
N PHE A 44 2.12 -0.16 -10.48
CA PHE A 44 2.94 -0.51 -11.62
C PHE A 44 4.41 -0.31 -11.26
N MET A 45 5.16 -1.39 -11.23
CA MET A 45 6.58 -1.36 -10.88
C MET A 45 7.44 -1.15 -12.12
N LYS A 46 8.54 -0.41 -11.96
CA LYS A 46 9.57 -0.36 -12.99
C LYS A 46 10.27 -1.72 -13.06
N ARG A 47 11.02 -1.96 -14.14
CA ARG A 47 11.94 -3.09 -14.18
C ARG A 47 13.08 -2.80 -13.19
N ILE A 48 13.25 -3.67 -12.21
CA ILE A 48 14.23 -3.50 -11.14
C ILE A 48 15.55 -4.15 -11.58
N SER A 49 16.63 -3.38 -11.58
CA SER A 49 17.94 -3.89 -11.98
C SER A 49 18.57 -4.73 -10.87
N THR A 50 19.54 -5.56 -11.25
CA THR A 50 20.33 -6.33 -10.28
C THR A 50 21.01 -5.42 -9.26
N LYS A 51 21.49 -4.26 -9.70
CA LYS A 51 22.11 -3.25 -8.83
C LYS A 51 21.12 -2.73 -7.80
N GLU A 52 19.90 -2.41 -8.21
CA GLU A 52 18.85 -1.94 -7.29
C GLU A 52 18.47 -3.02 -6.29
N LEU A 53 18.41 -4.27 -6.71
CA LEU A 53 18.15 -5.41 -5.82
C LEU A 53 19.27 -5.62 -4.79
N GLY A 54 20.44 -5.07 -5.01
CA GLY A 54 21.56 -5.11 -4.08
C GLY A 54 21.68 -3.87 -3.20
N THR A 55 20.76 -2.91 -3.29
CA THR A 55 20.82 -1.66 -2.53
C THR A 55 20.29 -1.86 -1.11
N ASP A 56 21.16 -1.76 -0.12
CA ASP A 56 20.81 -2.02 1.28
C ASP A 56 19.65 -1.16 1.79
N ASP A 57 19.60 0.12 1.44
CA ASP A 57 18.55 1.02 1.89
C ASP A 57 17.18 0.55 1.46
N ILE A 58 17.04 0.11 0.20
CA ILE A 58 15.78 -0.41 -0.34
C ILE A 58 15.42 -1.73 0.33
N LEU A 59 16.40 -2.63 0.47
CA LEU A 59 16.17 -3.95 1.06
C LEU A 59 15.78 -3.86 2.52
N ASN A 60 16.46 -3.03 3.29
CA ASN A 60 16.17 -2.87 4.72
C ASN A 60 14.79 -2.27 4.97
N GLU A 61 14.37 -1.29 4.15
CA GLU A 61 13.02 -0.75 4.23
C GLU A 61 11.94 -1.79 3.94
N GLY A 62 12.25 -2.74 3.07
CA GLY A 62 11.29 -3.76 2.63
C GLY A 62 11.02 -4.83 3.66
N ILE A 63 11.86 -4.97 4.69
CA ILE A 63 11.63 -5.93 5.77
C ILE A 63 10.33 -5.55 6.48
N ASP A 64 9.49 -6.55 6.75
CA ASP A 64 8.16 -6.41 7.34
C ASP A 64 7.11 -5.72 6.46
N LYS A 65 7.44 -5.40 5.20
CA LYS A 65 6.46 -4.91 4.23
C LYS A 65 5.93 -6.06 3.38
N ALA A 66 4.63 -6.06 3.13
CA ALA A 66 3.95 -7.15 2.41
C ALA A 66 4.54 -7.43 1.02
N GLY A 67 4.83 -6.39 0.26
CA GLY A 67 5.41 -6.50 -1.08
C GLY A 67 6.94 -6.40 -1.11
N GLY A 68 7.58 -6.24 0.03
CA GLY A 68 9.03 -6.10 0.12
C GLY A 68 9.56 -4.69 -0.18
N TYR A 69 8.69 -3.65 -0.16
CA TYR A 69 9.10 -2.27 -0.38
C TYR A 69 8.28 -1.28 0.46
N ALA A 70 8.85 -0.12 0.74
CA ALA A 70 8.17 0.96 1.43
C ALA A 70 7.90 2.10 0.44
N ILE A 71 6.63 2.34 0.10
CA ILE A 71 6.26 3.34 -0.92
C ILE A 71 6.56 4.77 -0.47
N GLN A 72 6.63 5.01 0.83
CA GLN A 72 6.95 6.33 1.39
C GLN A 72 8.46 6.58 1.55
N GLY A 73 9.30 5.58 1.30
CA GLY A 73 10.73 5.67 1.46
C GLY A 73 11.48 5.46 0.14
N PHE A 74 12.65 4.84 0.21
CA PHE A 74 13.46 4.53 -0.96
C PHE A 74 12.74 3.62 -1.96
N GLY A 75 11.81 2.81 -1.48
CA GLY A 75 10.98 1.96 -2.35
C GLY A 75 10.14 2.74 -3.34
N SER A 76 9.90 4.03 -3.11
CA SER A 76 9.13 4.88 -4.03
C SER A 76 9.77 4.98 -5.42
N ILE A 77 11.09 4.86 -5.52
CA ILE A 77 11.80 4.93 -6.80
C ILE A 77 11.51 3.71 -7.68
N LEU A 78 11.00 2.63 -7.10
CA LEU A 78 10.68 1.40 -7.82
C LEU A 78 9.28 1.43 -8.42
N VAL A 79 8.44 2.37 -7.99
CA VAL A 79 7.05 2.48 -8.43
C VAL A 79 6.95 3.46 -9.59
N LYS A 80 6.48 2.97 -10.74
CA LYS A 80 6.32 3.77 -11.95
C LYS A 80 5.02 4.56 -11.94
N LYS A 81 3.94 3.96 -11.44
CA LYS A 81 2.60 4.52 -11.50
C LYS A 81 1.68 3.83 -10.51
N ILE A 82 0.71 4.58 -9.99
CA ILE A 82 -0.36 4.05 -9.14
C ILE A 82 -1.69 4.43 -9.77
N LYS A 83 -2.62 3.46 -9.86
CA LYS A 83 -4.01 3.68 -10.20
C LYS A 83 -4.87 3.35 -8.98
N GLY A 84 -5.49 4.37 -8.41
CA GLY A 84 -6.32 4.24 -7.20
C GLY A 84 -5.78 5.06 -6.05
N SER A 85 -5.96 4.58 -4.83
CA SER A 85 -5.60 5.32 -3.63
C SER A 85 -4.15 5.09 -3.21
N PHE A 86 -3.35 6.16 -3.22
CA PHE A 86 -1.99 6.11 -2.69
C PHE A 86 -1.99 5.73 -1.20
N SER A 87 -2.90 6.32 -0.42
CA SER A 87 -2.96 6.03 1.02
C SER A 87 -3.36 4.58 1.30
N ASN A 88 -4.09 3.91 0.39
CA ASN A 88 -4.36 2.48 0.49
C ASN A 88 -3.06 1.66 0.40
N VAL A 89 -2.14 2.07 -0.45
CA VAL A 89 -0.84 1.39 -0.59
C VAL A 89 0.00 1.59 0.66
N VAL A 90 -0.08 2.77 1.28
CA VAL A 90 0.59 3.07 2.56
C VAL A 90 0.02 2.21 3.68
N GLY A 91 -1.29 2.01 3.72
CA GLY A 91 -1.94 1.18 4.72
C GLY A 91 -3.44 1.36 4.87
N LEU A 92 -3.96 2.56 4.63
CA LEU A 92 -5.39 2.85 4.80
C LEU A 92 -5.83 3.94 3.84
N SER A 93 -6.84 3.66 3.02
CA SER A 93 -7.39 4.66 2.09
C SER A 93 -8.15 5.74 2.83
N LEU A 94 -7.53 6.90 3.01
CA LEU A 94 -8.14 8.03 3.72
C LEU A 94 -9.36 8.58 2.99
N PHE A 95 -9.32 8.61 1.66
CA PHE A 95 -10.47 9.03 0.84
C PHE A 95 -11.71 8.18 1.17
N ASP A 96 -11.55 6.87 1.15
CA ASP A 96 -12.66 5.94 1.39
C ASP A 96 -13.13 5.96 2.84
N VAL A 97 -12.22 6.06 3.81
CA VAL A 97 -12.56 6.19 5.23
C VAL A 97 -13.42 7.43 5.45
N PHE A 98 -12.99 8.56 4.88
CA PHE A 98 -13.72 9.83 5.05
C PHE A 98 -15.14 9.73 4.47
N ASN A 99 -15.28 9.17 3.27
CA ASN A 99 -16.59 9.02 2.64
C ASN A 99 -17.51 8.08 3.41
N LEU A 100 -16.97 6.99 3.97
CA LEU A 100 -17.76 6.10 4.81
C LEU A 100 -18.23 6.78 6.09
N LEU A 101 -17.37 7.59 6.71
CA LEU A 101 -17.74 8.36 7.89
C LEU A 101 -18.87 9.34 7.59
N ILE A 102 -18.79 10.07 6.48
CA ILE A 102 -19.86 10.98 6.05
C ILE A 102 -21.15 10.21 5.83
N GLY A 103 -21.10 9.05 5.17
CA GLY A 103 -22.27 8.19 4.94
C GLY A 103 -22.92 7.68 6.23
N LEU A 104 -22.15 7.56 7.31
CA LEU A 104 -22.66 7.19 8.63
C LEU A 104 -23.17 8.37 9.45
N GLY A 105 -23.11 9.58 8.89
CA GLY A 105 -23.60 10.79 9.54
C GLY A 105 -22.58 11.56 10.36
N TRP A 106 -21.29 11.21 10.24
CA TRP A 106 -20.23 11.95 10.93
C TRP A 106 -20.09 13.36 10.32
N GLU A 107 -19.95 14.34 11.20
CA GLU A 107 -19.68 15.72 10.81
C GLU A 107 -18.36 16.18 11.41
N LYS A 108 -17.57 16.89 10.59
CA LYS A 108 -16.30 17.43 11.05
C LYS A 108 -16.57 18.53 12.06
N SER A 109 -15.92 18.45 13.23
CA SER A 109 -15.96 19.50 14.23
C SER A 109 -15.34 20.78 13.68
N LYS A 110 -15.95 21.89 14.04
CA LYS A 110 -15.45 23.21 13.66
C LYS A 110 -14.34 23.68 14.57
#